data_12f93f500114d2269d8c74830aaf7e83
#
_entry.id   12f93f500114d2269d8c74830aaf7e83
#
_cell.length_a   1.000
_cell.length_b   1.000
_cell.length_c   1.000
_cell.angle_alpha   90.00
_cell.angle_beta   90.00
_cell.angle_gamma   90.00
#
_symmetry.space_group_name_H-M   'P 1'
#
loop_
_entity.id
_entity.type
_entity.pdbx_description
1 polymer ?
#
loop_
_entity_poly.entity_id
_entity_poly.type
_entity_poly.pdbx_seq_one_letter_code
_entity_poly.pdbx_strand_id
1 'polypeptide(L)'
;MKRSMMYIAIGTIASLGFAASASQAARQPLFTTMKAAPAGITGDASYRALAENRAIESLQLLQADAAQISAGSDKLQLGLGDAGTVHMRYTKRNPDGTLVWYGNIGKDFGLLDTLRRKTSGEIADDPNNSVMIVRNGDKLTGTIRKNGELYQLRPLRSGGHAIARIDESKMPADHPAAYDFLPRIDMNKASRSPKAAGDVSIQAISTIRIMVVSTQSAVNASGDIAGLVNLAVAETNQGYANSGVEITLQLAGQYTTSYVQSGSFSTDLSRFRGTTDGYMDSYHATRNTVAADVMMLLINNSSSCGLASGIGSTASTAFAVTHYSCATGYYSFGHEIGHLQSARHDPAADPTNSPYAYGHGYRSPTSAWRTIMAYNCTSGCPRINYWSNPAKTY
;
A
#
# COMPACT_ATOMS: atom_id res chain seq x y z
N MET A 1 -68.58 -47.26 -46.96
CA MET A 1 -67.42 -47.20 -46.07
C MET A 1 -66.31 -46.50 -46.81
N LYS A 2 -66.08 -45.22 -46.56
CA LYS A 2 -65.01 -44.40 -47.16
C LYS A 2 -63.95 -44.13 -46.09
N ARG A 3 -62.73 -44.65 -46.31
CA ARG A 3 -61.56 -44.32 -45.45
C ARG A 3 -60.96 -43.00 -45.95
N SER A 4 -60.90 -42.00 -45.11
CA SER A 4 -60.12 -40.77 -45.33
C SER A 4 -58.67 -41.04 -44.98
N MET A 5 -57.78 -40.81 -45.91
CA MET A 5 -56.31 -40.70 -45.66
C MET A 5 -55.95 -39.31 -45.27
N MET A 6 -55.31 -39.19 -44.11
CA MET A 6 -54.83 -37.92 -43.56
C MET A 6 -53.32 -37.83 -43.91
N TYR A 7 -52.93 -36.84 -44.72
CA TYR A 7 -51.54 -36.53 -45.02
C TYR A 7 -50.95 -35.69 -43.93
N ILE A 8 -49.87 -36.19 -43.30
CA ILE A 8 -49.06 -35.43 -42.35
C ILE A 8 -47.94 -34.75 -43.13
N ALA A 9 -47.96 -33.43 -43.19
CA ALA A 9 -46.84 -32.62 -43.72
C ALA A 9 -45.77 -32.44 -42.63
N ILE A 10 -44.58 -33.00 -42.90
CA ILE A 10 -43.40 -32.82 -42.07
C ILE A 10 -42.73 -31.50 -42.49
N GLY A 11 -42.92 -30.46 -41.66
CA GLY A 11 -42.22 -29.19 -41.82
C GLY A 11 -40.82 -29.31 -41.28
N THR A 12 -39.80 -29.18 -42.14
CA THR A 12 -38.39 -29.06 -41.78
C THR A 12 -38.13 -27.65 -41.19
N ILE A 13 -37.91 -27.58 -39.88
CA ILE A 13 -37.47 -26.33 -39.22
C ILE A 13 -35.94 -26.24 -39.43
N ALA A 14 -35.51 -25.35 -40.32
CA ALA A 14 -34.11 -24.98 -40.45
C ALA A 14 -33.74 -24.05 -39.26
N SER A 15 -33.02 -24.59 -38.26
CA SER A 15 -32.44 -23.81 -37.18
C SER A 15 -31.22 -23.05 -37.71
N LEU A 16 -31.40 -21.78 -38.03
CA LEU A 16 -30.31 -20.83 -38.22
C LEU A 16 -29.63 -20.59 -36.87
N GLY A 17 -28.56 -21.34 -36.62
CA GLY A 17 -27.64 -21.05 -35.50
C GLY A 17 -26.89 -19.75 -35.75
N PHE A 18 -27.31 -18.67 -35.15
CA PHE A 18 -26.48 -17.46 -34.98
C PHE A 18 -25.37 -17.79 -33.97
N ALA A 19 -24.22 -18.23 -34.45
CA ALA A 19 -22.99 -18.18 -33.66
C ALA A 19 -22.60 -16.71 -33.53
N ALA A 20 -23.07 -16.06 -32.47
CA ALA A 20 -22.52 -14.79 -32.06
C ALA A 20 -21.09 -15.02 -31.58
N SER A 21 -20.11 -14.89 -32.49
CA SER A 21 -18.71 -14.69 -32.11
C SER A 21 -18.61 -13.38 -31.37
N ALA A 22 -18.75 -13.43 -30.05
CA ALA A 22 -18.34 -12.32 -29.21
C ALA A 22 -16.82 -12.17 -29.38
N SER A 23 -16.40 -11.33 -30.32
CA SER A 23 -15.03 -10.86 -30.37
C SER A 23 -14.78 -10.18 -29.02
N GLN A 24 -14.00 -10.82 -28.17
CA GLN A 24 -13.52 -10.21 -26.96
C GLN A 24 -12.63 -9.04 -27.44
N ALA A 25 -13.22 -7.83 -27.52
CA ALA A 25 -12.45 -6.64 -27.84
C ALA A 25 -11.26 -6.60 -26.88
N ALA A 26 -10.05 -6.58 -27.41
CA ALA A 26 -8.84 -6.50 -26.60
C ALA A 26 -8.99 -5.31 -25.66
N ARG A 27 -8.95 -5.53 -24.34
CA ARG A 27 -9.07 -4.44 -23.37
C ARG A 27 -7.91 -3.48 -23.61
N GLN A 28 -8.22 -2.19 -23.69
CA GLN A 28 -7.19 -1.17 -23.82
C GLN A 28 -6.27 -1.22 -22.60
N PRO A 29 -4.96 -1.05 -22.77
CA PRO A 29 -4.04 -1.03 -21.66
C PRO A 29 -4.31 0.17 -20.75
N LEU A 30 -4.14 -0.02 -19.43
CA LEU A 30 -4.26 1.04 -18.43
C LEU A 30 -3.25 2.16 -18.69
N PHE A 31 -2.04 1.77 -19.11
CA PHE A 31 -0.94 2.70 -19.39
C PHE A 31 -0.48 2.59 -20.83
N THR A 32 -0.16 3.76 -21.40
CA THR A 32 0.55 3.87 -22.67
C THR A 32 1.76 4.79 -22.48
N THR A 33 2.88 4.44 -23.12
CA THR A 33 4.10 5.28 -23.06
C THR A 33 3.84 6.63 -23.71
N MET A 34 4.22 7.70 -23.04
CA MET A 34 4.16 9.06 -23.63
C MET A 34 5.17 9.20 -24.75
N LYS A 35 4.73 9.71 -25.92
CA LYS A 35 5.60 9.98 -27.06
C LYS A 35 6.52 11.19 -26.85
N ALA A 36 6.10 12.12 -26.00
CA ALA A 36 6.86 13.30 -25.62
C ALA A 36 6.58 13.65 -24.15
N ALA A 37 7.58 14.19 -23.47
CA ALA A 37 7.42 14.67 -22.12
C ALA A 37 6.48 15.90 -22.09
N PRO A 38 5.68 16.09 -21.01
CA PRO A 38 4.89 17.30 -20.84
C PRO A 38 5.73 18.57 -20.89
N ALA A 39 5.17 19.65 -21.42
CA ALA A 39 5.83 20.94 -21.39
C ALA A 39 6.14 21.35 -19.94
N GLY A 40 7.35 21.85 -19.70
CA GLY A 40 7.78 22.29 -18.36
C GLY A 40 8.09 21.17 -17.36
N ILE A 41 8.19 19.91 -17.79
CA ILE A 41 8.44 18.76 -16.92
C ILE A 41 9.69 18.92 -16.02
N THR A 42 10.73 19.58 -16.51
CA THR A 42 11.97 19.84 -15.74
C THR A 42 11.73 20.80 -14.56
N GLY A 43 10.69 21.63 -14.63
CA GLY A 43 10.22 22.47 -13.52
C GLY A 43 9.27 21.78 -12.56
N ASP A 44 8.75 20.59 -12.92
CA ASP A 44 7.80 19.84 -12.11
C ASP A 44 8.50 19.22 -10.89
N ALA A 45 8.05 19.64 -9.69
CA ALA A 45 8.64 19.14 -8.43
C ALA A 45 8.47 17.64 -8.25
N SER A 46 7.34 17.06 -8.71
CA SER A 46 7.11 15.62 -8.61
C SER A 46 8.02 14.83 -9.55
N TYR A 47 8.24 15.33 -10.76
CA TYR A 47 9.19 14.72 -11.70
C TYR A 47 10.63 14.81 -11.18
N ARG A 48 11.06 15.98 -10.71
CA ARG A 48 12.42 16.16 -10.17
C ARG A 48 12.67 15.24 -8.97
N ALA A 49 11.71 15.15 -8.08
CA ALA A 49 11.83 14.25 -6.91
C ALA A 49 12.00 12.78 -7.30
N LEU A 50 11.39 12.34 -8.41
CA LEU A 50 11.62 11.01 -8.97
C LEU A 50 12.98 10.92 -9.66
N ALA A 51 13.33 11.90 -10.51
CA ALA A 51 14.57 11.89 -11.30
C ALA A 51 15.85 11.97 -10.43
N GLU A 52 15.75 12.60 -9.26
CA GLU A 52 16.85 12.76 -8.29
C GLU A 52 16.93 11.62 -7.28
N ASN A 53 15.95 10.72 -7.24
CA ASN A 53 15.92 9.61 -6.29
C ASN A 53 16.89 8.50 -6.71
N ARG A 54 17.92 8.28 -5.91
CA ARG A 54 19.00 7.30 -6.17
C ARG A 54 18.53 5.85 -6.22
N ALA A 55 17.39 5.54 -5.60
CA ALA A 55 16.81 4.21 -5.63
C ALA A 55 16.06 3.91 -6.94
N ILE A 56 15.84 4.90 -7.80
CA ILE A 56 15.16 4.70 -9.09
C ILE A 56 16.18 4.25 -10.14
N GLU A 57 16.00 3.04 -10.64
CA GLU A 57 16.81 2.48 -11.72
C GLU A 57 16.30 2.87 -13.12
N SER A 58 14.99 2.97 -13.26
CA SER A 58 14.37 3.40 -14.50
C SER A 58 13.12 4.23 -14.23
N LEU A 59 12.89 5.23 -15.06
CA LEU A 59 11.74 6.13 -14.99
C LEU A 59 11.12 6.23 -16.39
N GLN A 60 9.84 5.87 -16.48
CA GLN A 60 9.10 5.94 -17.75
C GLN A 60 7.88 6.84 -17.58
N LEU A 61 7.66 7.73 -18.56
CA LEU A 61 6.50 8.62 -18.60
C LEU A 61 5.32 7.92 -19.29
N LEU A 62 4.14 8.03 -18.69
CA LEU A 62 2.94 7.31 -19.11
C LEU A 62 1.72 8.23 -19.20
N GLN A 63 0.86 7.93 -20.17
CA GLN A 63 -0.56 8.28 -20.11
C GLN A 63 -1.31 7.14 -19.44
N ALA A 64 -2.24 7.47 -18.54
CA ALA A 64 -3.08 6.50 -17.86
C ALA A 64 -4.56 6.76 -18.19
N ASP A 65 -5.29 5.68 -18.46
CA ASP A 65 -6.75 5.73 -18.51
C ASP A 65 -7.32 5.46 -17.10
N ALA A 66 -7.39 6.52 -16.30
CA ALA A 66 -7.82 6.42 -14.91
C ALA A 66 -9.26 5.88 -14.76
N ALA A 67 -10.10 5.99 -15.79
CA ALA A 67 -11.47 5.48 -15.76
C ALA A 67 -11.53 3.95 -15.63
N GLN A 68 -10.49 3.24 -16.08
CA GLN A 68 -10.38 1.78 -15.92
C GLN A 68 -10.24 1.36 -14.46
N ILE A 69 -9.75 2.23 -13.57
CA ILE A 69 -9.73 1.97 -12.12
C ILE A 69 -11.12 2.30 -11.56
N SER A 70 -12.00 1.30 -11.55
CA SER A 70 -13.39 1.43 -11.12
C SER A 70 -13.81 0.22 -10.29
N ALA A 71 -14.91 0.35 -9.55
CA ALA A 71 -15.45 -0.76 -8.75
C ALA A 71 -15.93 -1.94 -9.60
N GLY A 72 -16.22 -1.70 -10.88
CA GLY A 72 -16.66 -2.73 -11.84
C GLY A 72 -15.51 -3.36 -12.64
N SER A 73 -14.27 -2.91 -12.46
CA SER A 73 -13.13 -3.42 -13.23
C SER A 73 -12.58 -4.69 -12.56
N ASP A 74 -12.97 -5.85 -13.06
CA ASP A 74 -12.56 -7.17 -12.58
C ASP A 74 -11.14 -7.57 -13.01
N LYS A 75 -10.64 -6.99 -14.10
CA LYS A 75 -9.33 -7.24 -14.68
C LYS A 75 -8.74 -5.97 -15.28
N LEU A 76 -7.41 -5.86 -15.25
CA LEU A 76 -6.67 -4.78 -15.91
C LEU A 76 -5.55 -5.37 -16.78
N GLN A 77 -5.29 -4.71 -17.92
CA GLN A 77 -4.08 -4.86 -18.70
C GLN A 77 -3.19 -3.65 -18.41
N LEU A 78 -2.04 -3.85 -17.78
CA LEU A 78 -1.21 -2.69 -17.37
C LEU A 78 -0.62 -1.95 -18.56
N GLY A 79 -0.28 -2.66 -19.65
CA GLY A 79 0.42 -2.04 -20.77
C GLY A 79 1.91 -1.78 -20.50
N LEU A 80 2.49 -2.50 -19.55
CA LEU A 80 3.90 -2.41 -19.14
C LEU A 80 4.64 -3.68 -19.59
N GLY A 81 4.97 -3.75 -20.89
CA GLY A 81 5.62 -4.94 -21.46
C GLY A 81 4.76 -6.20 -21.28
N ASP A 82 5.39 -7.27 -20.81
CA ASP A 82 4.79 -8.58 -20.57
C ASP A 82 4.15 -8.73 -19.17
N ALA A 83 3.65 -7.62 -18.59
CA ALA A 83 3.15 -7.62 -17.20
C ALA A 83 1.95 -8.58 -16.96
N GLY A 84 1.35 -9.14 -18.02
CA GLY A 84 0.21 -10.04 -17.89
C GLY A 84 -1.09 -9.32 -17.52
N THR A 85 -2.09 -10.11 -17.18
CA THR A 85 -3.39 -9.61 -16.70
C THR A 85 -3.39 -9.47 -15.18
N VAL A 86 -3.88 -8.35 -14.66
CA VAL A 86 -4.11 -8.17 -13.23
C VAL A 86 -5.56 -8.52 -12.92
N HIS A 87 -5.75 -9.48 -12.03
CA HIS A 87 -7.07 -9.93 -11.58
C HIS A 87 -7.44 -9.25 -10.28
N MET A 88 -8.59 -8.58 -10.24
CA MET A 88 -9.08 -7.86 -9.07
C MET A 88 -9.32 -8.79 -7.88
N ARG A 89 -8.89 -8.35 -6.72
CA ARG A 89 -9.19 -8.95 -5.42
C ARG A 89 -10.29 -8.21 -4.71
N TYR A 90 -10.12 -6.90 -4.59
CA TYR A 90 -11.15 -6.02 -4.06
C TYR A 90 -10.99 -4.58 -4.56
N THR A 91 -12.06 -3.83 -4.37
CA THR A 91 -12.06 -2.37 -4.47
C THR A 91 -12.66 -1.78 -3.20
N LYS A 92 -12.19 -0.60 -2.80
CA LYS A 92 -12.73 0.13 -1.66
C LYS A 92 -12.80 1.62 -1.97
N ARG A 93 -14.01 2.19 -1.87
CA ARG A 93 -14.16 3.63 -1.94
C ARG A 93 -13.99 4.23 -0.55
N ASN A 94 -13.13 5.22 -0.45
CA ASN A 94 -12.86 5.94 0.79
C ASN A 94 -13.85 7.14 0.96
N PRO A 95 -14.04 7.66 2.19
CA PRO A 95 -14.93 8.80 2.44
C PRO A 95 -14.53 10.08 1.68
N ASP A 96 -13.26 10.27 1.35
CA ASP A 96 -12.74 11.40 0.58
C ASP A 96 -12.97 11.25 -0.94
N GLY A 97 -13.66 10.19 -1.37
CA GLY A 97 -14.00 9.93 -2.77
C GLY A 97 -12.92 9.16 -3.54
N THR A 98 -11.74 8.94 -2.98
CA THR A 98 -10.71 8.11 -3.60
C THR A 98 -11.15 6.65 -3.69
N LEU A 99 -10.64 5.92 -4.68
CA LEU A 99 -10.93 4.50 -4.89
C LEU A 99 -9.63 3.69 -4.84
N VAL A 100 -9.55 2.78 -3.89
CA VAL A 100 -8.51 1.74 -3.84
C VAL A 100 -8.93 0.59 -4.74
N TRP A 101 -8.03 0.12 -5.59
CA TRP A 101 -8.16 -1.07 -6.41
C TRP A 101 -6.95 -1.97 -6.14
N TYR A 102 -7.20 -3.22 -5.77
CA TYR A 102 -6.16 -4.21 -5.48
C TYR A 102 -6.37 -5.48 -6.27
N GLY A 103 -5.29 -6.05 -6.81
CA GLY A 103 -5.32 -7.29 -7.56
C GLY A 103 -3.95 -7.97 -7.66
N ASN A 104 -3.96 -9.20 -8.21
CA ASN A 104 -2.74 -9.97 -8.46
C ASN A 104 -2.50 -10.16 -9.95
N ILE A 105 -1.22 -10.05 -10.36
CA ILE A 105 -0.77 -10.37 -11.71
C ILE A 105 -0.83 -11.88 -11.88
N GLY A 106 -1.45 -12.34 -12.95
CA GLY A 106 -1.59 -13.76 -13.21
C GLY A 106 -1.77 -14.06 -14.70
N LYS A 107 -1.77 -15.33 -15.04
CA LYS A 107 -2.13 -15.78 -16.39
C LYS A 107 -3.64 -15.59 -16.61
N ASP A 108 -4.03 -15.26 -17.82
CA ASP A 108 -5.44 -15.36 -18.20
C ASP A 108 -5.87 -16.82 -18.13
N PHE A 109 -6.87 -17.06 -17.32
CA PHE A 109 -7.44 -18.40 -17.15
C PHE A 109 -8.53 -18.62 -18.19
N GLY A 110 -8.56 -19.81 -18.78
CA GLY A 110 -9.69 -20.23 -19.60
C GLY A 110 -11.00 -20.24 -18.81
N LEU A 111 -12.14 -20.29 -19.54
CA LEU A 111 -13.48 -20.26 -18.94
C LEU A 111 -13.66 -21.30 -17.82
N LEU A 112 -13.12 -22.50 -17.99
CA LEU A 112 -13.20 -23.59 -17.00
C LEU A 112 -12.44 -23.26 -15.71
N ASP A 113 -11.26 -22.63 -15.80
CA ASP A 113 -10.48 -22.22 -14.63
C ASP A 113 -11.16 -21.05 -13.91
N THR A 114 -11.79 -20.15 -14.66
CA THR A 114 -12.58 -19.05 -14.09
C THR A 114 -13.80 -19.59 -13.34
N LEU A 115 -14.49 -20.60 -13.88
CA LEU A 115 -15.63 -21.25 -13.23
C LEU A 115 -15.19 -22.03 -11.97
N ARG A 116 -14.09 -22.79 -12.06
CA ARG A 116 -13.52 -23.52 -10.90
C ARG A 116 -13.11 -22.55 -9.77
N ARG A 117 -12.53 -21.39 -10.10
CA ARG A 117 -12.12 -20.40 -9.11
C ARG A 117 -13.29 -19.67 -8.47
N LYS A 118 -14.39 -19.42 -9.19
CA LYS A 118 -15.63 -18.90 -8.61
C LYS A 118 -16.25 -19.86 -7.59
N THR A 119 -16.04 -21.15 -7.75
CA THR A 119 -16.53 -22.18 -6.82
C THR A 119 -15.55 -22.50 -5.70
N SER A 120 -14.24 -22.26 -5.86
CA SER A 120 -13.20 -22.51 -4.85
C SER A 120 -12.80 -21.27 -4.05
N GLY A 121 -13.29 -20.09 -4.42
CA GLY A 121 -13.18 -18.87 -3.61
C GLY A 121 -11.80 -18.18 -3.57
N GLU A 122 -10.72 -18.72 -4.18
CA GLU A 122 -9.40 -18.13 -3.95
C GLU A 122 -8.56 -17.97 -5.22
N ILE A 123 -8.33 -16.70 -5.58
CA ILE A 123 -7.10 -16.32 -6.28
C ILE A 123 -6.01 -16.30 -5.21
N ALA A 124 -4.95 -17.10 -5.34
CA ALA A 124 -3.85 -17.10 -4.38
C ALA A 124 -3.28 -15.67 -4.26
N ASP A 125 -3.13 -15.18 -3.03
CA ASP A 125 -2.47 -13.91 -2.80
C ASP A 125 -0.97 -14.11 -3.03
N ASP A 126 -0.42 -13.34 -3.97
CA ASP A 126 1.01 -13.36 -4.29
C ASP A 126 1.59 -11.95 -4.11
N PRO A 127 2.24 -11.67 -2.98
CA PRO A 127 2.81 -10.37 -2.71
C PRO A 127 3.93 -9.96 -3.67
N ASN A 128 4.54 -10.94 -4.38
CA ASN A 128 5.55 -10.67 -5.40
C ASN A 128 4.94 -10.33 -6.77
N ASN A 129 3.64 -10.57 -6.95
CA ASN A 129 2.90 -10.28 -8.18
C ASN A 129 1.58 -9.59 -7.85
N SER A 130 1.66 -8.39 -7.30
CA SER A 130 0.51 -7.62 -6.81
C SER A 130 0.49 -6.19 -7.34
N VAL A 131 -0.71 -5.63 -7.44
CA VAL A 131 -0.96 -4.27 -7.90
C VAL A 131 -1.95 -3.61 -6.96
N MET A 132 -1.55 -2.52 -6.34
CA MET A 132 -2.44 -1.66 -5.58
C MET A 132 -2.40 -0.26 -6.16
N ILE A 133 -3.55 0.26 -6.58
CA ILE A 133 -3.68 1.59 -7.18
C ILE A 133 -4.78 2.33 -6.45
N VAL A 134 -4.50 3.58 -6.11
CA VAL A 134 -5.50 4.55 -5.63
C VAL A 134 -5.78 5.53 -6.75
N ARG A 135 -7.05 5.64 -7.11
CA ARG A 135 -7.56 6.65 -8.03
C ARG A 135 -8.10 7.83 -7.24
N ASN A 136 -7.63 9.03 -7.60
CA ASN A 136 -8.08 10.31 -7.10
C ASN A 136 -8.39 11.23 -8.30
N GLY A 137 -9.65 11.25 -8.74
CA GLY A 137 -10.03 11.86 -10.01
C GLY A 137 -9.31 11.19 -11.19
N ASP A 138 -8.48 11.95 -11.92
CA ASP A 138 -7.67 11.44 -13.03
C ASP A 138 -6.26 11.02 -12.62
N LYS A 139 -5.92 11.17 -11.35
CA LYS A 139 -4.61 10.79 -10.81
C LYS A 139 -4.63 9.34 -10.33
N LEU A 140 -3.59 8.61 -10.68
CA LEU A 140 -3.34 7.26 -10.21
C LEU A 140 -2.03 7.24 -9.43
N THR A 141 -2.11 6.83 -8.16
CA THR A 141 -0.95 6.59 -7.30
C THR A 141 -0.94 5.11 -6.95
N GLY A 142 0.18 4.41 -7.13
CA GLY A 142 0.15 2.97 -6.94
C GLY A 142 1.51 2.35 -6.67
N THR A 143 1.42 1.10 -6.23
CA THR A 143 2.53 0.17 -6.07
C THR A 143 2.26 -1.08 -6.91
N ILE A 144 3.26 -1.50 -7.67
CA ILE A 144 3.22 -2.71 -8.46
C ILE A 144 4.41 -3.57 -8.05
N ARG A 145 4.14 -4.81 -7.68
CA ARG A 145 5.15 -5.86 -7.54
C ARG A 145 5.02 -6.81 -8.72
N LYS A 146 6.11 -7.03 -9.44
CA LYS A 146 6.16 -7.98 -10.56
C LYS A 146 7.40 -8.84 -10.38
N ASN A 147 7.23 -10.14 -10.17
CA ASN A 147 8.33 -11.06 -9.86
C ASN A 147 9.23 -10.58 -8.71
N GLY A 148 8.63 -9.93 -7.70
CA GLY A 148 9.32 -9.33 -6.56
C GLY A 148 9.90 -7.94 -6.81
N GLU A 149 10.09 -7.51 -8.06
CA GLU A 149 10.54 -6.15 -8.38
C GLU A 149 9.49 -5.11 -7.99
N LEU A 150 9.94 -4.02 -7.40
CA LEU A 150 9.10 -2.91 -6.96
C LEU A 150 9.01 -1.83 -8.04
N TYR A 151 7.78 -1.46 -8.39
CA TYR A 151 7.48 -0.30 -9.22
C TYR A 151 6.56 0.66 -8.47
N GLN A 152 6.86 1.94 -8.53
CA GLN A 152 6.02 3.02 -8.00
C GLN A 152 5.39 3.79 -9.15
N LEU A 153 4.05 3.88 -9.15
CA LEU A 153 3.26 4.73 -10.05
C LEU A 153 2.98 6.05 -9.36
N ARG A 154 3.34 7.15 -9.99
CA ARG A 154 3.11 8.51 -9.45
C ARG A 154 2.52 9.42 -10.52
N PRO A 155 1.48 10.21 -10.21
CA PRO A 155 1.02 11.26 -11.11
C PRO A 155 2.01 12.43 -11.08
N LEU A 156 2.14 13.10 -12.23
CA LEU A 156 2.97 14.29 -12.36
C LEU A 156 2.10 15.54 -12.28
N ARG A 157 2.60 16.58 -11.64
CA ARG A 157 1.90 17.87 -11.56
C ARG A 157 1.75 18.55 -12.90
N SER A 158 2.69 18.32 -13.81
CA SER A 158 2.66 18.77 -15.20
C SER A 158 1.72 17.96 -16.11
N GLY A 159 1.07 16.93 -15.57
CA GLY A 159 0.17 16.03 -16.29
C GLY A 159 0.83 14.70 -16.66
N GLY A 160 -0.03 13.67 -16.84
CA GLY A 160 0.41 12.30 -17.04
C GLY A 160 0.90 11.64 -15.74
N HIS A 161 1.60 10.54 -15.92
CA HIS A 161 2.12 9.71 -14.83
C HIS A 161 3.57 9.31 -15.11
N ALA A 162 4.26 8.91 -14.05
CA ALA A 162 5.54 8.24 -14.15
C ALA A 162 5.47 6.89 -13.45
N ILE A 163 6.09 5.86 -14.04
CA ILE A 163 6.38 4.61 -13.37
C ILE A 163 7.88 4.51 -13.16
N ALA A 164 8.26 4.23 -11.93
CA ALA A 164 9.64 4.12 -11.48
C ALA A 164 9.92 2.70 -11.01
N ARG A 165 10.93 2.02 -11.58
CA ARG A 165 11.46 0.77 -11.03
C ARG A 165 12.43 1.11 -9.91
N ILE A 166 12.26 0.49 -8.75
CA ILE A 166 12.99 0.78 -7.52
C ILE A 166 13.99 -0.33 -7.23
N ASP A 167 15.25 0.04 -7.06
CA ASP A 167 16.26 -0.80 -6.44
C ASP A 167 16.14 -0.66 -4.91
N GLU A 168 15.53 -1.64 -4.27
CA GLU A 168 15.33 -1.62 -2.82
C GLU A 168 16.64 -1.61 -2.02
N SER A 169 17.77 -2.00 -2.62
CA SER A 169 19.08 -1.96 -1.97
C SER A 169 19.63 -0.53 -1.85
N LYS A 170 19.13 0.39 -2.69
CA LYS A 170 19.51 1.82 -2.72
C LYS A 170 18.51 2.72 -2.01
N MET A 171 17.46 2.14 -1.43
CA MET A 171 16.55 2.92 -0.58
C MET A 171 17.31 3.52 0.61
N PRO A 172 16.86 4.66 1.14
CA PRO A 172 17.44 5.21 2.37
C PRO A 172 17.44 4.18 3.49
N ALA A 173 18.32 4.33 4.48
CA ALA A 173 18.30 3.51 5.69
C ALA A 173 16.89 3.53 6.31
N ASP A 174 16.44 2.41 6.85
CA ASP A 174 15.11 2.34 7.45
C ASP A 174 14.95 3.42 8.54
N HIS A 175 16.00 3.62 9.38
CA HIS A 175 15.98 4.60 10.45
C HIS A 175 17.28 5.41 10.53
N PRO A 176 17.25 6.63 11.10
CA PRO A 176 18.44 7.34 11.53
C PRO A 176 19.04 6.69 12.81
N ALA A 177 20.29 7.02 13.14
CA ALA A 177 20.94 6.53 14.36
C ALA A 177 20.17 6.79 15.66
N ALA A 178 19.26 7.79 15.65
CA ALA A 178 18.36 8.06 16.78
C ALA A 178 17.44 6.88 17.14
N TYR A 179 17.23 5.92 16.25
CA TYR A 179 16.46 4.72 16.55
C TYR A 179 17.03 3.94 17.74
N ASP A 180 18.35 3.85 17.85
CA ASP A 180 19.02 3.08 18.91
C ASP A 180 18.75 3.64 20.31
N PHE A 181 18.32 4.91 20.38
CA PHE A 181 18.00 5.64 21.61
C PHE A 181 16.50 5.81 21.86
N LEU A 182 15.63 5.16 21.07
CA LEU A 182 14.19 5.28 21.25
C LEU A 182 13.74 4.79 22.63
N PRO A 183 12.81 5.51 23.29
CA PRO A 183 12.19 5.05 24.50
C PRO A 183 11.49 3.70 24.29
N ARG A 184 11.70 2.77 25.20
CA ARG A 184 11.03 1.47 25.22
C ARG A 184 9.98 1.49 26.32
N ILE A 185 8.70 1.48 25.92
CA ILE A 185 7.60 1.50 26.88
C ILE A 185 7.42 0.09 27.43
N ASP A 186 7.54 -0.06 28.74
CA ASP A 186 7.21 -1.30 29.42
C ASP A 186 5.68 -1.49 29.45
N MET A 187 5.17 -2.19 28.46
CA MET A 187 3.75 -2.49 28.34
C MET A 187 3.22 -3.39 29.48
N ASN A 188 4.10 -4.02 30.25
CA ASN A 188 3.68 -4.79 31.44
C ASN A 188 3.22 -3.89 32.59
N LYS A 189 3.63 -2.60 32.59
CA LYS A 189 3.15 -1.57 33.54
C LYS A 189 1.90 -0.85 33.06
N ALA A 190 1.56 -0.91 31.76
CA ALA A 190 0.28 -0.42 31.28
C ALA A 190 -0.79 -1.44 31.69
N SER A 191 -1.62 -1.08 32.68
CA SER A 191 -2.69 -1.91 33.25
C SER A 191 -3.41 -2.76 32.20
N ARG A 192 -3.02 -4.04 32.06
CA ARG A 192 -3.91 -5.06 31.52
C ARG A 192 -4.80 -5.50 32.68
N SER A 193 -6.07 -5.11 32.65
CA SER A 193 -7.08 -5.90 33.36
C SER A 193 -7.00 -7.33 32.80
N PRO A 194 -6.73 -8.35 33.61
CA PRO A 194 -6.71 -9.72 33.13
C PRO A 194 -8.11 -10.05 32.61
N LYS A 195 -8.28 -10.20 31.32
CA LYS A 195 -9.47 -10.83 30.76
C LYS A 195 -9.40 -12.28 31.16
N ALA A 196 -10.36 -12.74 31.95
CA ALA A 196 -10.46 -14.12 32.39
C ALA A 196 -10.38 -15.06 31.18
N ALA A 197 -9.51 -16.07 31.28
CA ALA A 197 -9.47 -17.16 30.30
C ALA A 197 -10.80 -17.92 30.42
N GLY A 198 -11.68 -17.78 29.45
CA GLY A 198 -12.97 -18.52 29.52
C GLY A 198 -13.99 -18.22 28.43
N ASP A 199 -13.89 -17.11 27.68
CA ASP A 199 -14.80 -16.85 26.58
C ASP A 199 -14.05 -16.76 25.26
N VAL A 200 -14.32 -17.70 24.33
CA VAL A 200 -14.03 -17.55 22.90
C VAL A 200 -15.05 -16.52 22.38
N SER A 201 -14.88 -15.27 22.78
CA SER A 201 -15.58 -14.17 22.13
C SER A 201 -14.90 -13.99 20.77
N ILE A 202 -15.69 -13.93 19.70
CA ILE A 202 -15.26 -13.38 18.41
C ILE A 202 -14.53 -12.08 18.73
N GLN A 203 -13.19 -12.05 18.58
CA GLN A 203 -12.42 -10.84 18.86
C GLN A 203 -12.89 -9.79 17.86
N ALA A 204 -13.46 -8.71 18.34
CA ALA A 204 -13.82 -7.60 17.49
C ALA A 204 -12.55 -7.03 16.86
N ILE A 205 -12.55 -6.82 15.55
CA ILE A 205 -11.47 -6.18 14.81
C ILE A 205 -11.17 -4.84 15.49
N SER A 206 -9.92 -4.65 15.94
CA SER A 206 -9.49 -3.39 16.55
C SER A 206 -9.29 -2.33 15.47
N THR A 207 -9.90 -1.17 15.64
CA THR A 207 -9.68 -0.03 14.73
C THR A 207 -8.68 0.95 15.34
N ILE A 208 -7.62 1.25 14.59
CA ILE A 208 -6.65 2.31 14.90
C ILE A 208 -6.94 3.49 13.95
N ARG A 209 -7.19 4.65 14.49
CA ARG A 209 -7.44 5.87 13.75
C ARG A 209 -6.17 6.67 13.59
N ILE A 210 -5.78 6.97 12.35
CA ILE A 210 -4.56 7.73 12.06
C ILE A 210 -4.87 9.08 11.45
N MET A 211 -4.21 10.13 11.95
CA MET A 211 -4.17 11.44 11.32
C MET A 211 -2.81 11.63 10.65
N VAL A 212 -2.83 12.05 9.39
CA VAL A 212 -1.61 12.28 8.60
C VAL A 212 -1.45 13.77 8.33
N VAL A 213 -0.28 14.30 8.64
CA VAL A 213 0.12 15.67 8.32
C VAL A 213 1.28 15.60 7.33
N SER A 214 1.23 16.39 6.25
CA SER A 214 2.26 16.37 5.22
C SER A 214 2.89 17.75 5.07
N THR A 215 4.22 17.82 5.01
CA THR A 215 4.91 19.07 4.66
C THR A 215 4.62 19.46 3.21
N GLN A 216 4.67 20.75 2.93
CA GLN A 216 4.46 21.24 1.56
C GLN A 216 5.48 20.63 0.56
N SER A 217 6.70 20.34 1.03
CA SER A 217 7.72 19.65 0.22
C SER A 217 7.30 18.22 -0.16
N ALA A 218 6.73 17.45 0.79
CA ALA A 218 6.19 16.12 0.50
C ALA A 218 4.98 16.17 -0.45
N VAL A 219 4.08 17.16 -0.26
CA VAL A 219 2.94 17.39 -1.17
C VAL A 219 3.42 17.65 -2.60
N ASN A 220 4.41 18.52 -2.76
CA ASN A 220 4.93 18.87 -4.08
C ASN A 220 5.64 17.69 -4.75
N ALA A 221 6.38 16.91 -3.99
CA ALA A 221 7.15 15.77 -4.49
C ALA A 221 6.29 14.55 -4.85
N SER A 222 5.17 14.34 -4.15
CA SER A 222 4.30 13.16 -4.37
C SER A 222 3.45 13.23 -5.64
N GLY A 223 3.19 14.43 -6.17
CA GLY A 223 2.24 14.67 -7.28
C GLY A 223 0.76 14.53 -6.86
N ASP A 224 0.46 13.64 -5.93
CA ASP A 224 -0.85 13.45 -5.30
C ASP A 224 -0.69 12.92 -3.87
N ILE A 225 -0.67 13.82 -2.90
CA ILE A 225 -0.49 13.43 -1.50
C ILE A 225 -1.70 12.67 -0.95
N ALA A 226 -2.91 13.00 -1.42
CA ALA A 226 -4.12 12.30 -0.98
C ALA A 226 -4.14 10.85 -1.46
N GLY A 227 -3.78 10.62 -2.73
CA GLY A 227 -3.61 9.28 -3.27
C GLY A 227 -2.51 8.50 -2.53
N LEU A 228 -1.37 9.15 -2.21
CA LEU A 228 -0.26 8.52 -1.50
C LEU A 228 -0.66 8.09 -0.07
N VAL A 229 -1.33 8.96 0.68
CA VAL A 229 -1.80 8.65 2.05
C VAL A 229 -2.80 7.49 2.04
N ASN A 230 -3.78 7.53 1.13
CA ASN A 230 -4.76 6.44 1.00
C ASN A 230 -4.12 5.12 0.57
N LEU A 231 -3.10 5.17 -0.30
CA LEU A 231 -2.31 3.99 -0.68
C LEU A 231 -1.55 3.42 0.53
N ALA A 232 -0.88 4.26 1.32
CA ALA A 232 -0.14 3.83 2.51
C ALA A 232 -1.05 3.15 3.56
N VAL A 233 -2.24 3.72 3.78
CA VAL A 233 -3.27 3.13 4.66
C VAL A 233 -3.78 1.79 4.09
N ALA A 234 -4.02 1.72 2.78
CA ALA A 234 -4.49 0.49 2.14
C ALA A 234 -3.44 -0.62 2.17
N GLU A 235 -2.16 -0.30 1.91
CA GLU A 235 -1.05 -1.24 2.00
C GLU A 235 -0.86 -1.76 3.44
N THR A 236 -0.97 -0.89 4.44
CA THR A 236 -0.88 -1.29 5.85
C THR A 236 -2.00 -2.26 6.22
N ASN A 237 -3.23 -1.97 5.80
CA ASN A 237 -4.38 -2.87 6.02
C ASN A 237 -4.22 -4.19 5.27
N GLN A 238 -3.69 -4.16 4.04
CA GLN A 238 -3.41 -5.39 3.30
C GLN A 238 -2.35 -6.23 4.02
N GLY A 239 -1.31 -5.60 4.57
CA GLY A 239 -0.30 -6.29 5.37
C GLY A 239 -0.89 -6.96 6.62
N TYR A 240 -1.81 -6.29 7.32
CA TYR A 240 -2.54 -6.89 8.44
C TYR A 240 -3.37 -8.10 7.98
N ALA A 241 -4.13 -7.95 6.90
CA ALA A 241 -4.96 -9.03 6.36
C ALA A 241 -4.12 -10.23 5.92
N ASN A 242 -3.03 -10.02 5.18
CA ASN A 242 -2.11 -11.06 4.73
C ASN A 242 -1.55 -11.86 5.92
N SER A 243 -1.31 -11.17 7.03
CA SER A 243 -0.69 -11.75 8.22
C SER A 243 -1.70 -12.30 9.23
N GLY A 244 -3.00 -12.14 8.99
CA GLY A 244 -4.05 -12.55 9.93
C GLY A 244 -4.04 -11.72 11.22
N VAL A 245 -3.64 -10.44 11.12
CA VAL A 245 -3.69 -9.48 12.22
C VAL A 245 -5.05 -8.78 12.20
N GLU A 246 -5.82 -8.92 13.26
CA GLU A 246 -7.19 -8.40 13.38
C GLU A 246 -7.21 -6.89 13.75
N ILE A 247 -6.55 -6.09 12.93
CA ILE A 247 -6.49 -4.63 13.05
C ILE A 247 -6.95 -4.01 11.74
N THR A 248 -7.70 -2.92 11.83
CA THR A 248 -8.00 -2.01 10.73
C THR A 248 -7.42 -0.65 11.02
N LEU A 249 -6.55 -0.15 10.13
CA LEU A 249 -6.09 1.23 10.14
C LEU A 249 -7.11 2.09 9.38
N GLN A 250 -7.65 3.12 10.04
CA GLN A 250 -8.62 4.05 9.48
C GLN A 250 -8.02 5.45 9.39
N LEU A 251 -8.03 6.05 8.20
CA LEU A 251 -7.65 7.44 8.04
C LEU A 251 -8.71 8.34 8.72
N ALA A 252 -8.32 9.01 9.80
CA ALA A 252 -9.16 9.94 10.55
C ALA A 252 -9.15 11.34 9.92
N GLY A 253 -8.06 11.70 9.25
CA GLY A 253 -7.91 12.95 8.52
C GLY A 253 -6.52 13.08 7.92
N GLN A 254 -6.42 13.91 6.87
CA GLN A 254 -5.15 14.26 6.24
C GLN A 254 -5.06 15.77 6.05
N TYR A 255 -3.90 16.33 6.35
CA TYR A 255 -3.67 17.77 6.41
C TYR A 255 -2.33 18.14 5.80
N THR A 256 -2.19 19.37 5.35
CA THR A 256 -0.91 19.93 4.89
C THR A 256 -0.47 21.00 5.86
N THR A 257 0.81 20.99 6.23
CA THR A 257 1.41 22.00 7.11
C THR A 257 2.36 22.93 6.34
N SER A 258 2.42 24.19 6.78
CA SER A 258 3.45 25.13 6.35
C SER A 258 4.80 24.91 7.03
N TYR A 259 4.88 23.96 7.96
CA TYR A 259 6.14 23.61 8.63
C TYR A 259 7.22 23.23 7.61
N VAL A 260 8.36 23.89 7.71
CA VAL A 260 9.55 23.56 6.91
C VAL A 260 10.37 22.54 7.69
N GLN A 261 10.50 21.36 7.13
CA GLN A 261 11.27 20.26 7.73
C GLN A 261 12.71 20.67 8.03
N SER A 262 13.24 20.22 9.17
CA SER A 262 14.54 20.66 9.70
C SER A 262 15.75 19.99 9.01
N GLY A 263 15.52 18.90 8.26
CA GLY A 263 16.57 18.02 7.75
C GLY A 263 16.95 16.89 8.71
N SER A 264 16.36 16.84 9.91
CA SER A 264 16.60 15.80 10.92
C SER A 264 15.28 15.14 11.32
N PHE A 265 15.15 13.84 11.14
CA PHE A 265 13.98 13.07 11.57
C PHE A 265 13.66 13.24 13.05
N SER A 266 14.69 13.21 13.91
CA SER A 266 14.51 13.37 15.35
C SER A 266 13.98 14.75 15.73
N THR A 267 14.49 15.80 15.08
CA THR A 267 14.02 17.17 15.30
C THR A 267 12.59 17.34 14.77
N ASP A 268 12.29 16.84 13.57
CA ASP A 268 10.96 16.92 12.97
C ASP A 268 9.93 16.14 13.80
N LEU A 269 10.29 14.95 14.29
CA LEU A 269 9.46 14.16 15.20
C LEU A 269 9.25 14.86 16.55
N SER A 270 10.30 15.45 17.14
CA SER A 270 10.19 16.20 18.40
C SER A 270 9.23 17.37 18.26
N ARG A 271 9.35 18.15 17.19
CA ARG A 271 8.48 19.30 16.88
C ARG A 271 7.05 18.87 16.58
N PHE A 272 6.86 17.71 15.95
CA PHE A 272 5.53 17.18 15.67
C PHE A 272 4.82 16.69 16.95
N ARG A 273 5.58 16.23 17.94
CA ARG A 273 5.08 15.82 19.24
C ARG A 273 4.93 16.99 20.22
N GLY A 274 5.65 18.09 20.01
CA GLY A 274 5.58 19.28 20.82
C GLY A 274 4.18 19.88 20.83
N THR A 275 3.76 20.43 21.97
CA THR A 275 2.42 21.02 22.13
C THR A 275 2.46 22.52 22.37
N THR A 276 3.67 23.09 22.59
CA THR A 276 3.89 24.51 22.98
C THR A 276 5.21 25.05 22.43
N ASP A 277 5.76 24.45 21.39
CA ASP A 277 7.04 24.84 20.80
C ASP A 277 6.90 25.74 19.55
N GLY A 278 5.67 26.05 19.17
CA GLY A 278 5.36 27.00 18.11
C GLY A 278 5.41 26.42 16.69
N TYR A 279 5.60 25.10 16.51
CA TYR A 279 5.69 24.51 15.16
C TYR A 279 4.37 23.94 14.65
N MET A 280 3.94 22.82 15.17
CA MET A 280 2.75 22.10 14.69
C MET A 280 1.70 21.90 15.82
N ASP A 281 1.72 22.74 16.84
CA ASP A 281 0.92 22.64 18.07
C ASP A 281 -0.59 22.52 17.80
N SER A 282 -1.10 23.24 16.79
CA SER A 282 -2.53 23.22 16.43
C SER A 282 -3.06 21.84 16.01
N TYR A 283 -2.18 20.96 15.53
CA TYR A 283 -2.61 19.62 15.10
C TYR A 283 -2.98 18.72 16.28
N HIS A 284 -2.55 19.03 17.52
CA HIS A 284 -2.98 18.28 18.71
C HIS A 284 -4.48 18.49 18.99
N ALA A 285 -4.98 19.71 18.84
CA ALA A 285 -6.42 19.97 18.93
C ALA A 285 -7.19 19.29 17.78
N THR A 286 -6.65 19.35 16.57
CA THR A 286 -7.22 18.65 15.39
C THR A 286 -7.27 17.14 15.61
N ARG A 287 -6.19 16.54 16.15
CA ARG A 287 -6.11 15.12 16.53
C ARG A 287 -7.29 14.73 17.43
N ASN A 288 -7.53 15.52 18.48
CA ASN A 288 -8.63 15.28 19.42
C ASN A 288 -9.99 15.38 18.73
N THR A 289 -10.19 16.38 17.87
CA THR A 289 -11.43 16.58 17.12
C THR A 289 -11.75 15.41 16.21
N VAL A 290 -10.75 14.87 15.50
CA VAL A 290 -10.93 13.72 14.61
C VAL A 290 -10.77 12.39 15.32
N ALA A 291 -10.56 12.39 16.63
CA ALA A 291 -10.34 11.21 17.47
C ALA A 291 -9.28 10.26 16.89
N ALA A 292 -8.11 10.80 16.57
CA ALA A 292 -7.01 9.99 16.03
C ALA A 292 -6.14 9.41 17.14
N ASP A 293 -5.87 8.10 17.08
CA ASP A 293 -5.00 7.40 18.01
C ASP A 293 -3.52 7.68 17.69
N VAL A 294 -3.19 7.70 16.42
CA VAL A 294 -1.82 7.82 15.90
C VAL A 294 -1.69 9.05 15.00
N MET A 295 -0.53 9.69 15.09
CA MET A 295 -0.14 10.84 14.26
C MET A 295 1.05 10.47 13.39
N MET A 296 0.95 10.73 12.07
CA MET A 296 2.05 10.52 11.11
C MET A 296 2.38 11.83 10.41
N LEU A 297 3.66 12.19 10.39
CA LEU A 297 4.18 13.31 9.60
C LEU A 297 4.87 12.77 8.34
N LEU A 298 4.41 13.19 7.16
CA LEU A 298 5.10 12.90 5.89
C LEU A 298 6.02 14.07 5.52
N ILE A 299 7.30 13.76 5.33
CA ILE A 299 8.35 14.72 4.95
C ILE A 299 9.03 14.31 3.65
N ASN A 300 9.75 15.24 3.04
CA ASN A 300 10.62 15.00 1.89
C ASN A 300 12.09 15.10 2.32
N ASN A 301 12.55 14.12 3.11
CA ASN A 301 13.93 14.00 3.55
C ASN A 301 14.38 12.56 3.34
N SER A 302 15.33 12.36 2.43
CA SER A 302 15.82 11.04 2.01
C SER A 302 17.01 10.54 2.84
N SER A 303 17.30 11.13 4.00
CA SER A 303 18.38 10.65 4.88
C SER A 303 18.03 9.33 5.57
N SER A 304 16.73 9.06 5.76
CA SER A 304 16.18 7.81 6.26
C SER A 304 14.75 7.61 5.75
N CYS A 305 14.17 6.44 5.96
CA CYS A 305 12.81 6.16 5.56
C CYS A 305 11.77 6.57 6.63
N GLY A 306 12.08 6.40 7.92
CA GLY A 306 11.16 6.74 8.97
C GLY A 306 11.77 6.82 10.36
N LEU A 307 10.97 7.25 11.33
CA LEU A 307 11.29 7.23 12.76
C LEU A 307 9.98 7.30 13.56
N ALA A 308 9.73 6.27 14.35
CA ALA A 308 8.69 6.27 15.37
C ALA A 308 9.18 6.92 16.67
N SER A 309 8.30 7.39 17.54
CA SER A 309 8.69 8.00 18.78
C SER A 309 9.05 7.02 19.91
N GLY A 310 8.92 5.72 19.66
CA GLY A 310 9.29 4.67 20.62
C GLY A 310 8.87 3.28 20.15
N ILE A 311 9.33 2.27 20.87
CA ILE A 311 8.87 0.89 20.77
C ILE A 311 7.72 0.71 21.77
N GLY A 312 6.50 0.62 21.25
CA GLY A 312 5.28 0.82 22.01
C GLY A 312 4.94 2.30 22.15
N SER A 313 3.69 2.62 22.39
CA SER A 313 3.23 4.00 22.50
C SER A 313 2.07 4.16 23.47
N THR A 314 1.95 5.37 24.01
CA THR A 314 0.78 5.89 24.70
C THR A 314 0.16 7.00 23.84
N ALA A 315 -0.96 7.56 24.27
CA ALA A 315 -1.58 8.69 23.57
C ALA A 315 -0.62 9.87 23.35
N SER A 316 0.30 10.14 24.29
CA SER A 316 1.29 11.23 24.18
C SER A 316 2.51 10.90 23.34
N THR A 317 2.72 9.62 22.99
CA THR A 317 3.88 9.16 22.23
C THR A 317 3.53 8.43 20.92
N ALA A 318 2.26 8.37 20.55
CA ALA A 318 1.82 7.73 19.31
C ALA A 318 2.04 8.61 18.08
N PHE A 319 3.31 8.95 17.80
CA PHE A 319 3.76 9.81 16.72
C PHE A 319 4.88 9.16 15.93
N ALA A 320 4.87 9.37 14.61
CA ALA A 320 5.95 8.95 13.74
C ALA A 320 6.14 9.92 12.58
N VAL A 321 7.31 9.86 11.97
CA VAL A 321 7.69 10.62 10.76
C VAL A 321 8.12 9.63 9.69
N THR A 322 7.71 9.84 8.44
CA THR A 322 8.07 8.98 7.31
C THR A 322 8.44 9.83 6.09
N HIS A 323 9.52 9.46 5.40
CA HIS A 323 9.82 10.00 4.08
C HIS A 323 8.76 9.56 3.07
N TYR A 324 8.16 10.51 2.35
CA TYR A 324 7.02 10.25 1.46
C TYR A 324 7.29 9.13 0.42
N SER A 325 8.53 9.04 -0.11
CA SER A 325 8.90 8.04 -1.13
C SER A 325 9.02 6.62 -0.55
N CYS A 326 9.35 6.48 0.73
CA CYS A 326 9.41 5.19 1.44
C CYS A 326 8.03 4.72 1.94
N ALA A 327 7.06 5.63 2.04
CA ALA A 327 5.78 5.38 2.69
C ALA A 327 5.01 4.21 2.07
N THR A 328 5.06 4.07 0.72
CA THR A 328 4.34 3.07 -0.06
C THR A 328 5.30 2.19 -0.87
N GLY A 329 4.94 0.93 -1.05
CA GLY A 329 5.74 -0.07 -1.76
C GLY A 329 6.95 -0.57 -0.98
N TYR A 330 7.66 0.31 -0.26
CA TYR A 330 8.68 -0.04 0.72
C TYR A 330 8.09 -0.17 2.13
N TYR A 331 6.79 0.16 2.30
CA TYR A 331 5.94 -0.04 3.49
C TYR A 331 6.42 0.65 4.76
N SER A 332 7.25 1.71 4.68
CA SER A 332 7.77 2.38 5.87
C SER A 332 6.67 3.07 6.69
N PHE A 333 5.56 3.50 6.06
CA PHE A 333 4.42 4.03 6.79
C PHE A 333 3.84 3.02 7.80
N GLY A 334 3.60 1.78 7.36
CA GLY A 334 3.15 0.69 8.24
C GLY A 334 4.24 0.28 9.23
N HIS A 335 5.51 0.27 8.83
CA HIS A 335 6.65 -0.07 9.66
C HIS A 335 6.75 0.83 10.90
N GLU A 336 6.63 2.16 10.74
CA GLU A 336 6.67 3.08 11.88
C GLU A 336 5.46 2.89 12.82
N ILE A 337 4.28 2.60 12.26
CA ILE A 337 3.10 2.24 13.06
C ILE A 337 3.37 0.93 13.83
N GLY A 338 4.07 -0.02 13.23
CA GLY A 338 4.48 -1.26 13.88
C GLY A 338 5.32 -1.02 15.13
N HIS A 339 6.28 -0.10 15.08
CA HIS A 339 7.05 0.29 16.27
C HIS A 339 6.16 0.85 17.36
N LEU A 340 5.21 1.72 17.03
CA LEU A 340 4.24 2.25 17.99
C LEU A 340 3.36 1.15 18.61
N GLN A 341 3.20 0.02 17.93
CA GLN A 341 2.51 -1.19 18.39
C GLN A 341 3.43 -2.19 19.10
N SER A 342 4.68 -1.82 19.38
CA SER A 342 5.71 -2.64 20.03
C SER A 342 6.42 -3.65 19.14
N ALA A 343 6.23 -3.61 17.82
CA ALA A 343 7.00 -4.45 16.90
C ALA A 343 8.47 -3.95 16.80
N ARG A 344 9.39 -4.89 16.62
CA ARG A 344 10.83 -4.67 16.53
C ARG A 344 11.38 -5.14 15.21
N HIS A 345 12.57 -4.71 14.87
CA HIS A 345 13.31 -5.24 13.74
C HIS A 345 13.58 -6.75 13.93
N ASP A 346 14.12 -7.37 12.92
CA ASP A 346 14.58 -8.76 13.02
C ASP A 346 15.64 -8.94 14.13
N PRO A 347 15.75 -10.14 14.73
CA PRO A 347 16.62 -10.36 15.90
C PRO A 347 18.12 -10.07 15.64
N ALA A 348 18.58 -10.08 14.38
CA ALA A 348 19.96 -9.75 14.06
C ALA A 348 20.22 -8.24 14.16
N ALA A 349 19.20 -7.40 13.91
CA ALA A 349 19.29 -5.95 14.00
C ALA A 349 18.89 -5.43 15.41
N ASP A 350 17.88 -6.03 16.05
CA ASP A 350 17.44 -5.69 17.41
C ASP A 350 17.19 -6.97 18.23
N PRO A 351 18.16 -7.44 19.01
CA PRO A 351 18.04 -8.68 19.80
C PRO A 351 17.16 -8.55 21.05
N THR A 352 16.56 -7.39 21.29
CA THR A 352 15.77 -7.11 22.50
C THR A 352 14.41 -7.82 22.47
N ASN A 353 14.13 -8.70 23.41
CA ASN A 353 12.92 -9.51 23.48
C ASN A 353 11.74 -8.91 24.28
N SER A 354 11.81 -7.62 24.64
CA SER A 354 10.72 -6.93 25.33
C SER A 354 10.02 -5.94 24.42
N PRO A 355 8.70 -5.68 24.56
CA PRO A 355 7.79 -6.35 25.51
C PRO A 355 7.38 -7.75 25.06
N TYR A 356 7.67 -8.16 23.82
CA TYR A 356 7.28 -9.45 23.25
C TYR A 356 8.43 -10.11 22.52
N ALA A 357 8.84 -11.30 22.96
CA ALA A 357 9.91 -12.07 22.31
C ALA A 357 9.59 -12.49 20.86
N TYR A 358 8.32 -12.52 20.49
CA TYR A 358 7.83 -12.82 19.13
C TYR A 358 7.56 -11.57 18.28
N GLY A 359 7.73 -10.38 18.84
CA GLY A 359 7.40 -9.11 18.16
C GLY A 359 8.42 -8.63 17.14
N HIS A 360 9.19 -9.54 16.54
CA HIS A 360 10.27 -9.23 15.61
C HIS A 360 9.87 -9.36 14.14
N GLY A 361 10.51 -8.57 13.31
CA GLY A 361 10.55 -8.82 11.87
C GLY A 361 11.23 -10.16 11.55
N TYR A 362 10.95 -10.69 10.37
CA TYR A 362 11.49 -11.98 9.92
C TYR A 362 12.17 -11.83 8.56
N ARG A 363 13.36 -12.41 8.43
CA ARG A 363 14.08 -12.60 7.18
C ARG A 363 13.99 -14.06 6.77
N SER A 364 13.65 -14.33 5.53
CA SER A 364 13.74 -15.69 4.98
C SER A 364 15.18 -16.23 5.15
N PRO A 365 15.34 -17.48 5.62
CA PRO A 365 16.67 -18.08 5.76
C PRO A 365 17.48 -18.12 4.47
N THR A 366 16.80 -18.14 3.33
CA THR A 366 17.42 -18.12 1.99
C THR A 366 17.65 -16.71 1.47
N SER A 367 17.32 -15.67 2.24
CA SER A 367 17.35 -14.26 1.82
C SER A 367 16.46 -13.97 0.59
N ALA A 368 15.44 -14.80 0.35
CA ALA A 368 14.54 -14.63 -0.77
C ALA A 368 13.55 -13.46 -0.56
N TRP A 369 13.24 -13.13 0.70
CA TRP A 369 12.33 -12.06 1.08
C TRP A 369 12.48 -11.70 2.56
N ARG A 370 11.85 -10.60 2.98
CA ARG A 370 11.75 -10.15 4.36
C ARG A 370 10.38 -9.54 4.64
N THR A 371 9.94 -9.61 5.90
CA THR A 371 8.69 -8.97 6.33
C THR A 371 8.86 -7.47 6.55
N ILE A 372 7.75 -6.75 6.79
CA ILE A 372 7.70 -5.29 6.94
C ILE A 372 8.72 -4.79 7.97
N MET A 373 8.83 -5.43 9.14
CA MET A 373 9.69 -4.97 10.24
C MET A 373 11.17 -5.41 10.11
N ALA A 374 11.52 -6.25 9.14
CA ALA A 374 12.90 -6.72 9.00
C ALA A 374 13.75 -5.75 8.18
N TYR A 375 15.02 -5.58 8.58
CA TYR A 375 16.02 -4.86 7.80
C TYR A 375 16.42 -5.64 6.55
N ASN A 376 17.06 -4.97 5.61
CA ASN A 376 17.46 -5.59 4.36
C ASN A 376 18.47 -6.72 4.59
N CYS A 377 18.41 -7.76 3.75
CA CYS A 377 19.41 -8.82 3.72
C CYS A 377 20.75 -8.26 3.21
N THR A 378 21.87 -8.85 3.60
CA THR A 378 23.21 -8.41 3.17
C THR A 378 23.37 -8.39 1.65
N SER A 379 22.76 -9.36 0.96
CA SER A 379 22.74 -9.45 -0.51
C SER A 379 21.56 -8.72 -1.16
N GLY A 380 20.74 -8.04 -0.37
CA GLY A 380 19.43 -7.54 -0.79
C GLY A 380 18.36 -8.63 -0.76
N CYS A 381 17.14 -8.27 -0.35
CA CYS A 381 15.95 -9.10 -0.47
C CYS A 381 14.70 -8.22 -0.52
N PRO A 382 13.70 -8.56 -1.35
CA PRO A 382 12.47 -7.79 -1.43
C PRO A 382 11.72 -7.79 -0.10
N ARG A 383 11.15 -6.63 0.26
CA ARG A 383 10.24 -6.52 1.40
C ARG A 383 8.84 -6.89 0.93
N ILE A 384 8.28 -7.97 1.49
CA ILE A 384 6.90 -8.38 1.21
C ILE A 384 5.93 -7.72 2.18
N ASN A 385 4.69 -7.52 1.74
CA ASN A 385 3.65 -6.88 2.56
C ASN A 385 3.05 -7.86 3.57
N TYR A 386 3.89 -8.36 4.49
CA TYR A 386 3.54 -9.26 5.59
C TYR A 386 4.18 -8.81 6.90
N TRP A 387 3.44 -8.93 7.97
CA TRP A 387 3.97 -8.94 9.33
C TRP A 387 4.43 -10.35 9.70
N SER A 388 5.41 -10.45 10.56
CA SER A 388 5.87 -11.74 11.05
C SER A 388 4.75 -12.43 11.85
N ASN A 389 4.36 -13.62 11.41
CA ASN A 389 3.37 -14.46 12.09
C ASN A 389 3.74 -15.94 11.90
N PRO A 390 4.12 -16.67 12.98
CA PRO A 390 4.55 -18.07 12.87
C PRO A 390 3.44 -19.02 12.42
N ALA A 391 2.16 -18.59 12.46
CA ALA A 391 1.03 -19.36 11.97
C ALA A 391 0.77 -19.17 10.45
N LYS A 392 1.58 -18.34 9.77
CA LYS A 392 1.48 -18.11 8.33
C LYS A 392 2.68 -18.73 7.61
N THR A 393 2.39 -19.49 6.57
CA THR A 393 3.39 -20.02 5.62
C THR A 393 3.42 -19.15 4.38
N TYR A 394 4.64 -18.87 3.92
CA TYR A 394 4.91 -18.14 2.68
C TYR A 394 6.03 -18.82 1.90
#